data_bd537b54d7833387f81ddff3efa1fd92
#
_entry.id   bd537b54d7833387f81ddff3efa1fd92
#
_cell.length_a   1.000
_cell.length_b   1.000
_cell.length_c   1.000
_cell.angle_alpha   90.00
_cell.angle_beta   90.00
_cell.angle_gamma   90.00
#
_symmetry.space_group_name_H-M   'P 1'
#
loop_
_entity.id
_entity.type
_entity.pdbx_description
1 polymer ?
#
loop_
_entity_poly.entity_id
_entity_poly.type
_entity_poly.pdbx_seq_one_letter_code
_entity_poly.pdbx_strand_id
1 'polypeptide(L)'
;MDINTSTKNLTTLLSVLVVFGFLGIFSGSINYLNGGPVYYSSATTSLDESHFLKINRVQEYQTFHVTLREKQRIKSKILDVISSYSTGLDGVSLNKIPQWIYEASRKYDSDPFLLTALIVTESSFNNWAKSHRGALGLMQIRPRTGHAMATEVNLPWDGKPTLFSPESNIALGTYYLNKLQNRFNNDVKL
;
A
#
# COMPACT_ATOMS: atom_id res chain seq x y z
N MET A 1 -4.78 23.77 14.89
CA MET A 1 -3.30 23.70 14.96
C MET A 1 -2.93 22.24 14.77
N ASP A 2 -2.61 21.87 13.51
CA ASP A 2 -2.61 20.49 13.04
C ASP A 2 -1.38 19.71 13.46
N ILE A 3 -1.57 18.73 14.31
CA ILE A 3 -0.53 17.78 14.78
C ILE A 3 -0.02 16.87 13.63
N ASN A 4 -0.78 16.78 12.54
CA ASN A 4 -0.50 15.86 11.42
C ASN A 4 0.53 16.37 10.40
N THR A 5 0.81 17.67 10.37
CA THR A 5 1.88 18.27 9.56
C THR A 5 3.25 18.15 10.21
N SER A 6 3.29 18.05 11.56
CA SER A 6 4.53 17.94 12.32
C SER A 6 5.22 16.58 12.18
N THR A 7 4.44 15.48 12.08
CA THR A 7 5.02 14.13 12.00
C THR A 7 5.58 13.79 10.63
N LYS A 8 4.95 14.29 9.54
CA LYS A 8 5.49 14.10 8.17
C LYS A 8 6.78 14.86 7.94
N ASN A 9 6.89 16.06 8.54
CA ASN A 9 8.12 16.86 8.46
C ASN A 9 9.25 16.26 9.30
N LEU A 10 8.94 15.57 10.40
CA LEU A 10 9.95 14.98 11.28
C LEU A 10 10.59 13.73 10.64
N THR A 11 9.80 12.87 9.96
CA THR A 11 10.32 11.69 9.24
C THR A 11 11.14 12.10 8.02
N THR A 12 10.76 13.16 7.31
CA THR A 12 11.52 13.69 6.16
C THR A 12 12.80 14.38 6.63
N LEU A 13 12.78 15.08 7.77
CA LEU A 13 13.98 15.70 8.36
C LEU A 13 14.96 14.63 8.88
N LEU A 14 14.49 13.54 9.49
CA LEU A 14 15.36 12.45 9.92
C LEU A 14 16.00 11.71 8.74
N SER A 15 15.28 11.50 7.63
CA SER A 15 15.86 10.88 6.45
C SER A 15 16.90 11.78 5.75
N VAL A 16 16.67 13.10 5.74
CA VAL A 16 17.64 14.08 5.20
C VAL A 16 18.86 14.21 6.11
N LEU A 17 18.70 14.15 7.42
CA LEU A 17 19.83 14.21 8.38
C LEU A 17 20.73 12.95 8.29
N VAL A 18 20.16 11.78 8.03
CA VAL A 18 20.95 10.55 7.83
C VAL A 18 21.73 10.60 6.52
N VAL A 19 21.19 11.20 5.45
CA VAL A 19 21.87 11.31 4.15
C VAL A 19 22.92 12.45 4.16
N PHE A 20 22.65 13.58 4.82
CA PHE A 20 23.63 14.71 4.89
C PHE A 20 24.64 14.57 6.02
N GLY A 21 24.36 13.81 7.08
CA GLY A 21 25.30 13.53 8.15
C GLY A 21 26.53 12.71 7.70
N PHE A 22 26.43 12.01 6.58
CA PHE A 22 27.54 11.22 6.02
C PHE A 22 28.38 11.94 4.95
N LEU A 23 27.93 13.11 4.47
CA LEU A 23 28.68 13.95 3.53
C LEU A 23 29.24 15.23 4.19
N GLY A 24 29.26 15.27 5.51
CA GLY A 24 29.82 16.38 6.27
C GLY A 24 31.34 16.41 6.15
N ILE A 25 31.84 17.22 5.25
CA ILE A 25 33.17 17.84 5.40
C ILE A 25 33.08 18.67 6.69
N PHE A 26 33.57 18.12 7.80
CA PHE A 26 33.70 18.83 9.05
C PHE A 26 34.80 19.87 8.88
N SER A 27 34.41 21.10 8.52
CA SER A 27 35.26 22.25 8.79
C SER A 27 35.22 22.44 10.31
N GLY A 28 36.39 22.21 10.95
CA GLY A 28 36.52 22.21 12.39
C GLY A 28 36.07 23.51 13.04
N SER A 29 35.07 23.43 13.91
CA SER A 29 34.75 24.47 14.86
C SER A 29 35.68 24.29 16.06
N ILE A 30 36.53 25.30 16.33
CA ILE A 30 37.42 25.32 17.47
C ILE A 30 36.58 25.79 18.67
N ASN A 31 36.29 24.92 19.63
CA ASN A 31 35.72 25.29 20.92
C ASN A 31 36.85 25.45 21.92
N TYR A 32 37.05 26.68 22.41
CA TYR A 32 37.96 26.98 23.53
C TYR A 32 37.23 26.74 24.84
N LEU A 33 37.54 25.68 25.55
CA LEU A 33 37.26 25.55 26.99
C LEU A 33 38.56 25.37 27.75
N ASN A 34 38.93 26.41 28.49
CA ASN A 34 39.99 26.48 29.51
C ASN A 34 41.13 25.47 29.41
N GLY A 35 42.16 25.78 28.57
CA GLY A 35 43.41 25.05 28.60
C GLY A 35 43.82 24.39 27.31
N GLY A 36 44.19 25.18 26.30
CA GLY A 36 44.94 24.74 25.12
C GLY A 36 44.13 24.04 24.03
N PRO A 37 44.64 24.05 22.79
CA PRO A 37 43.91 23.43 21.66
C PRO A 37 43.92 21.92 21.81
N VAL A 38 42.72 21.33 21.90
CA VAL A 38 42.55 19.88 21.78
C VAL A 38 42.52 19.54 20.30
N TYR A 39 43.57 18.96 19.79
CA TYR A 39 43.62 18.39 18.47
C TYR A 39 42.86 17.08 18.48
N TYR A 40 41.64 17.07 17.98
CA TYR A 40 40.99 15.82 17.60
C TYR A 40 41.73 15.29 16.37
N SER A 41 42.45 14.21 16.54
CA SER A 41 42.91 13.38 15.41
C SER A 41 41.66 12.95 14.65
N SER A 42 41.50 13.44 13.45
CA SER A 42 40.54 12.90 12.49
C SER A 42 40.99 11.48 12.15
N ALA A 43 40.65 10.53 13.01
CA ALA A 43 40.59 9.15 12.57
C ALA A 43 39.47 9.09 11.52
N THR A 44 39.77 9.51 10.30
CA THR A 44 39.01 9.09 9.12
C THR A 44 39.23 7.56 9.05
N THR A 45 38.43 6.82 9.80
CA THR A 45 38.20 5.43 9.49
C THR A 45 37.53 5.50 8.12
N SER A 46 38.37 5.29 7.09
CA SER A 46 37.87 5.04 5.75
C SER A 46 37.01 3.78 5.88
N LEU A 47 35.70 4.00 6.07
CA LEU A 47 34.74 2.92 5.90
C LEU A 47 34.93 2.50 4.44
N ASP A 48 35.62 1.38 4.27
CA ASP A 48 35.85 0.77 2.97
C ASP A 48 34.53 0.67 2.24
N GLU A 49 34.50 1.08 1.00
CA GLU A 49 33.33 1.05 0.10
C GLU A 49 32.62 -0.32 0.17
N SER A 50 33.37 -1.39 0.42
CA SER A 50 32.85 -2.73 0.67
C SER A 50 31.98 -2.85 1.93
N HIS A 51 32.29 -2.13 2.99
CA HIS A 51 31.47 -2.06 4.21
C HIS A 51 30.17 -1.30 3.99
N PHE A 52 30.22 -0.19 3.26
CA PHE A 52 29.04 0.60 2.90
C PHE A 52 28.08 -0.22 2.03
N LEU A 53 28.60 -0.93 1.04
CA LEU A 53 27.82 -1.83 0.18
C LEU A 53 27.22 -3.01 0.96
N LYS A 54 27.90 -3.54 1.95
CA LYS A 54 27.38 -4.59 2.83
C LYS A 54 26.24 -4.08 3.70
N ILE A 55 26.38 -2.89 4.31
CA ILE A 55 25.32 -2.28 5.15
C ILE A 55 24.07 -2.02 4.32
N ASN A 56 24.20 -1.43 3.13
CA ASN A 56 23.07 -1.15 2.25
C ASN A 56 22.36 -2.44 1.82
N ARG A 57 23.11 -3.48 1.48
CA ARG A 57 22.55 -4.79 1.10
C ARG A 57 21.81 -5.46 2.25
N VAL A 58 22.31 -5.36 3.48
CA VAL A 58 21.62 -5.87 4.68
C VAL A 58 20.35 -5.09 4.97
N GLN A 59 20.38 -3.77 4.87
CA GLN A 59 19.18 -2.94 5.03
C GLN A 59 18.11 -3.23 3.95
N GLU A 60 18.51 -3.33 2.71
CA GLU A 60 17.63 -3.69 1.60
C GLU A 60 16.99 -5.07 1.81
N TYR A 61 17.80 -6.07 2.21
CA TYR A 61 17.31 -7.40 2.55
C TYR A 61 16.31 -7.38 3.70
N GLN A 62 16.60 -6.66 4.80
CA GLN A 62 15.69 -6.54 5.94
C GLN A 62 14.37 -5.85 5.55
N THR A 63 14.44 -4.76 4.81
CA THR A 63 13.25 -4.03 4.33
C THR A 63 12.39 -4.93 3.43
N PHE A 64 13.01 -5.66 2.51
CA PHE A 64 12.32 -6.60 1.64
C PHE A 64 11.58 -7.69 2.44
N HIS A 65 12.25 -8.31 3.42
CA HIS A 65 11.62 -9.34 4.24
C HIS A 65 10.52 -8.83 5.15
N VAL A 66 10.64 -7.63 5.70
CA VAL A 66 9.56 -6.97 6.47
C VAL A 66 8.35 -6.75 5.58
N THR A 67 8.54 -6.23 4.37
CA THR A 67 7.46 -6.00 3.40
C THR A 67 6.77 -7.30 2.99
N LEU A 68 7.53 -8.37 2.75
CA LEU A 68 6.97 -9.69 2.43
C LEU A 68 6.14 -10.27 3.57
N ARG A 69 6.63 -10.18 4.80
CA ARG A 69 5.89 -10.67 5.99
C ARG A 69 4.60 -9.89 6.18
N GLU A 70 4.62 -8.58 6.02
CA GLU A 70 3.43 -7.75 6.14
C GLU A 70 2.39 -8.06 5.05
N LYS A 71 2.82 -8.22 3.80
CA LYS A 71 1.95 -8.68 2.70
C LYS A 71 1.27 -10.01 3.04
N GLN A 72 2.05 -10.99 3.54
CA GLN A 72 1.52 -12.30 3.92
C GLN A 72 0.51 -12.20 5.06
N ARG A 73 0.83 -11.40 6.09
CA ARG A 73 -0.05 -11.15 7.23
C ARG A 73 -1.38 -10.53 6.83
N ILE A 74 -1.35 -9.52 5.95
CA ILE A 74 -2.57 -8.88 5.42
C ILE A 74 -3.41 -9.90 4.68
N LYS A 75 -2.81 -10.67 3.76
CA LYS A 75 -3.52 -11.69 2.99
C LYS A 75 -4.13 -12.79 3.85
N SER A 76 -3.40 -13.26 4.88
CA SER A 76 -3.94 -14.25 5.83
C SER A 76 -5.17 -13.71 6.54
N LYS A 77 -5.13 -12.47 7.07
CA LYS A 77 -6.27 -11.87 7.75
C LYS A 77 -7.49 -11.70 6.82
N ILE A 78 -7.26 -11.33 5.56
CA ILE A 78 -8.34 -11.23 4.57
C ILE A 78 -8.94 -12.62 4.31
N LEU A 79 -8.11 -13.65 4.18
CA LEU A 79 -8.57 -15.02 3.98
C LEU A 79 -9.39 -15.54 5.18
N ASP A 80 -8.96 -15.20 6.40
CA ASP A 80 -9.70 -15.55 7.63
C ASP A 80 -11.11 -14.94 7.61
N VAL A 81 -11.25 -13.67 7.16
CA VAL A 81 -12.56 -13.05 6.98
C VAL A 81 -13.38 -13.79 5.92
N ILE A 82 -12.80 -14.05 4.74
CA ILE A 82 -13.50 -14.71 3.62
C ILE A 82 -14.01 -16.10 4.01
N SER A 83 -13.23 -16.84 4.81
CA SER A 83 -13.58 -18.21 5.23
C SER A 83 -14.90 -18.29 6.00
N SER A 84 -15.39 -17.15 6.51
CA SER A 84 -16.67 -17.06 7.23
C SER A 84 -17.88 -16.88 6.27
N TYR A 85 -17.65 -16.80 4.95
CA TYR A 85 -18.69 -16.53 3.96
C TYR A 85 -18.78 -17.62 2.91
N SER A 86 -19.99 -17.80 2.35
CA SER A 86 -20.24 -18.70 1.21
C SER A 86 -20.01 -17.92 -0.10
N THR A 87 -18.82 -18.06 -0.68
CA THR A 87 -18.39 -17.26 -1.84
C THR A 87 -18.96 -17.70 -3.18
N GLY A 88 -19.39 -18.96 -3.29
CA GLY A 88 -19.78 -19.57 -4.56
C GLY A 88 -18.61 -19.77 -5.53
N LEU A 89 -17.36 -19.68 -5.05
CA LEU A 89 -16.14 -19.88 -5.82
C LEU A 89 -15.48 -21.22 -5.48
N ASP A 90 -14.69 -21.73 -6.40
CA ASP A 90 -13.79 -22.85 -6.13
C ASP A 90 -12.64 -22.46 -5.20
N GLY A 91 -12.00 -23.45 -4.57
CA GLY A 91 -10.91 -23.21 -3.63
C GLY A 91 -9.70 -22.49 -4.23
N VAL A 92 -9.46 -22.63 -5.53
CA VAL A 92 -8.34 -21.95 -6.23
C VAL A 92 -8.63 -20.46 -6.36
N SER A 93 -9.83 -20.12 -6.85
CA SER A 93 -10.26 -18.73 -7.00
C SER A 93 -10.39 -18.04 -5.64
N LEU A 94 -10.94 -18.74 -4.65
CA LEU A 94 -11.08 -18.24 -3.29
C LEU A 94 -9.73 -17.83 -2.67
N ASN A 95 -8.71 -18.67 -2.81
CA ASN A 95 -7.38 -18.42 -2.28
C ASN A 95 -6.65 -17.25 -2.97
N LYS A 96 -7.10 -16.83 -4.17
CA LYS A 96 -6.54 -15.68 -4.90
C LYS A 96 -7.17 -14.35 -4.50
N ILE A 97 -8.37 -14.33 -3.94
CA ILE A 97 -9.07 -13.08 -3.56
C ILE A 97 -8.20 -12.17 -2.67
N PRO A 98 -7.53 -12.66 -1.61
CA PRO A 98 -6.67 -11.82 -0.79
C PRO A 98 -5.53 -11.15 -1.58
N GLN A 99 -5.00 -11.85 -2.59
CA GLN A 99 -3.97 -11.29 -3.48
C GLN A 99 -4.54 -10.16 -4.32
N TRP A 100 -5.70 -10.36 -4.97
CA TRP A 100 -6.33 -9.34 -5.80
C TRP A 100 -6.74 -8.10 -5.01
N ILE A 101 -7.27 -8.27 -3.78
CA ILE A 101 -7.56 -7.16 -2.88
C ILE A 101 -6.28 -6.39 -2.53
N TYR A 102 -5.22 -7.10 -2.15
CA TYR A 102 -3.94 -6.48 -1.82
C TYR A 102 -3.34 -5.72 -3.01
N GLU A 103 -3.35 -6.29 -4.21
CA GLU A 103 -2.82 -5.64 -5.42
C GLU A 103 -3.64 -4.41 -5.81
N ALA A 104 -4.97 -4.50 -5.78
CA ALA A 104 -5.85 -3.37 -6.03
C ALA A 104 -5.65 -2.25 -5.00
N SER A 105 -5.52 -2.59 -3.71
CA SER A 105 -5.27 -1.61 -2.65
C SER A 105 -3.95 -0.86 -2.86
N ARG A 106 -2.88 -1.59 -3.23
CA ARG A 106 -1.58 -0.97 -3.51
C ARG A 106 -1.59 -0.09 -4.76
N LYS A 107 -2.31 -0.53 -5.81
CA LYS A 107 -2.39 0.21 -7.08
C LYS A 107 -3.11 1.55 -6.94
N TYR A 108 -4.11 1.63 -6.06
CA TYR A 108 -4.98 2.80 -5.91
C TYR A 108 -4.88 3.47 -4.54
N ASP A 109 -3.81 3.19 -3.79
CA ASP A 109 -3.52 3.76 -2.45
C ASP A 109 -4.73 3.67 -1.50
N SER A 110 -5.36 2.50 -1.48
CA SER A 110 -6.51 2.19 -0.63
C SER A 110 -6.10 1.23 0.49
N ASP A 111 -6.82 1.27 1.62
CA ASP A 111 -6.63 0.28 2.69
C ASP A 111 -7.22 -1.08 2.26
N PRO A 112 -6.44 -2.19 2.29
CA PRO A 112 -6.94 -3.51 1.93
C PRO A 112 -8.06 -4.01 2.85
N PHE A 113 -8.10 -3.59 4.12
CA PHE A 113 -9.17 -3.94 5.03
C PHE A 113 -10.44 -3.14 4.77
N LEU A 114 -10.32 -1.88 4.32
CA LEU A 114 -11.47 -1.10 3.83
C LEU A 114 -12.10 -1.79 2.62
N LEU A 115 -11.30 -2.22 1.65
CA LEU A 115 -11.81 -2.96 0.48
C LEU A 115 -12.49 -4.27 0.90
N THR A 116 -11.90 -4.98 1.86
CA THR A 116 -12.49 -6.21 2.42
C THR A 116 -13.85 -5.93 3.05
N ALA A 117 -13.97 -4.88 3.87
CA ALA A 117 -15.22 -4.48 4.51
C ALA A 117 -16.28 -4.06 3.50
N LEU A 118 -15.90 -3.35 2.44
CA LEU A 118 -16.81 -3.00 1.33
C LEU A 118 -17.36 -4.26 0.65
N ILE A 119 -16.51 -5.24 0.34
CA ILE A 119 -16.96 -6.50 -0.29
C ILE A 119 -17.91 -7.26 0.64
N VAL A 120 -17.64 -7.27 1.96
CA VAL A 120 -18.57 -7.85 2.94
C VAL A 120 -19.92 -7.15 2.87
N THR A 121 -19.94 -5.83 2.88
CA THR A 121 -21.18 -5.03 2.87
C THR A 121 -21.96 -5.19 1.56
N GLU A 122 -21.27 -5.22 0.42
CA GLU A 122 -21.89 -5.25 -0.90
C GLU A 122 -22.42 -6.63 -1.30
N SER A 123 -21.71 -7.70 -0.94
CA SER A 123 -22.05 -9.04 -1.43
C SER A 123 -21.89 -10.16 -0.40
N SER A 124 -21.37 -9.88 0.80
CA SER A 124 -20.91 -10.93 1.74
C SER A 124 -19.98 -11.93 1.06
N PHE A 125 -19.09 -11.45 0.21
CA PHE A 125 -18.20 -12.25 -0.65
C PHE A 125 -18.90 -13.22 -1.63
N ASN A 126 -20.22 -13.11 -1.84
CA ASN A 126 -20.89 -13.90 -2.86
C ASN A 126 -20.54 -13.38 -4.26
N ASN A 127 -19.71 -14.13 -4.98
CA ASN A 127 -19.29 -13.77 -6.33
C ASN A 127 -20.42 -13.61 -7.34
N TRP A 128 -21.52 -14.37 -7.15
CA TRP A 128 -22.66 -14.38 -8.06
C TRP A 128 -23.77 -13.44 -7.63
N ALA A 129 -23.50 -12.57 -6.65
CA ALA A 129 -24.48 -11.61 -6.13
C ALA A 129 -25.01 -10.70 -7.24
N LYS A 130 -26.34 -10.53 -7.24
CA LYS A 130 -27.07 -9.65 -8.15
C LYS A 130 -28.09 -8.86 -7.35
N SER A 131 -27.99 -7.54 -7.39
CA SER A 131 -29.01 -6.69 -6.76
C SER A 131 -30.23 -6.52 -7.66
N HIS A 132 -31.37 -6.14 -7.06
CA HIS A 132 -32.57 -5.79 -7.81
C HIS A 132 -32.38 -4.56 -8.74
N ARG A 133 -31.37 -3.74 -8.49
CA ARG A 133 -30.98 -2.59 -9.32
C ARG A 133 -29.92 -2.94 -10.37
N GLY A 134 -29.58 -4.23 -10.53
CA GLY A 134 -28.67 -4.75 -11.55
C GLY A 134 -27.17 -4.57 -11.25
N ALA A 135 -26.79 -4.38 -9.99
CA ALA A 135 -25.39 -4.45 -9.57
C ALA A 135 -24.95 -5.91 -9.49
N LEU A 136 -23.67 -6.20 -9.79
CA LEU A 136 -23.14 -7.55 -9.99
C LEU A 136 -21.80 -7.76 -9.26
N GLY A 137 -21.62 -8.98 -8.76
CA GLY A 137 -20.35 -9.49 -8.23
C GLY A 137 -19.95 -8.95 -6.85
N LEU A 138 -18.70 -9.14 -6.49
CA LEU A 138 -18.17 -8.89 -5.14
C LEU A 138 -18.36 -7.44 -4.68
N MET A 139 -18.07 -6.47 -5.52
CA MET A 139 -18.18 -5.03 -5.21
C MET A 139 -19.44 -4.38 -5.82
N GLN A 140 -20.43 -5.19 -6.22
CA GLN A 140 -21.74 -4.74 -6.69
C GLN A 140 -21.68 -3.62 -7.73
N ILE A 141 -20.94 -3.87 -8.82
CA ILE A 141 -20.75 -2.89 -9.90
C ILE A 141 -21.90 -3.02 -10.91
N ARG A 142 -22.51 -1.90 -11.31
CA ARG A 142 -23.48 -1.88 -12.39
C ARG A 142 -22.80 -2.01 -13.76
N PRO A 143 -23.33 -2.77 -14.73
CA PRO A 143 -22.66 -3.00 -16.02
C PRO A 143 -22.23 -1.73 -16.74
N ARG A 144 -23.06 -0.67 -16.73
CA ARG A 144 -22.70 0.61 -17.34
C ARG A 144 -21.48 1.25 -16.67
N THR A 145 -21.41 1.20 -15.33
CA THR A 145 -20.26 1.71 -14.57
C THR A 145 -19.02 0.84 -14.85
N GLY A 146 -19.18 -0.48 -14.81
CA GLY A 146 -18.07 -1.42 -15.09
C GLY A 146 -17.47 -1.21 -16.47
N HIS A 147 -18.30 -1.06 -17.51
CA HIS A 147 -17.82 -0.76 -18.86
C HIS A 147 -17.03 0.55 -18.94
N ALA A 148 -17.56 1.62 -18.35
CA ALA A 148 -16.86 2.91 -18.32
C ALA A 148 -15.50 2.80 -17.60
N MET A 149 -15.45 2.14 -16.43
CA MET A 149 -14.20 1.96 -15.68
C MET A 149 -13.23 1.06 -16.43
N ALA A 150 -13.69 -0.02 -17.05
CA ALA A 150 -12.86 -0.92 -17.84
C ALA A 150 -12.19 -0.19 -19.03
N THR A 151 -12.95 0.68 -19.71
CA THR A 151 -12.41 1.54 -20.80
C THR A 151 -11.32 2.47 -20.28
N GLU A 152 -11.52 3.10 -19.13
CA GLU A 152 -10.55 4.05 -18.57
C GLU A 152 -9.23 3.38 -18.13
N VAL A 153 -9.28 2.12 -17.67
CA VAL A 153 -8.07 1.38 -17.22
C VAL A 153 -7.54 0.37 -18.24
N ASN A 154 -8.09 0.36 -19.47
CA ASN A 154 -7.75 -0.59 -20.54
C ASN A 154 -7.90 -2.06 -20.11
N LEU A 155 -8.94 -2.38 -19.33
CA LEU A 155 -9.25 -3.74 -18.94
C LEU A 155 -10.20 -4.36 -19.98
N PRO A 156 -9.94 -5.60 -20.48
CA PRO A 156 -10.82 -6.28 -21.39
C PRO A 156 -12.26 -6.38 -20.85
N TRP A 157 -13.24 -6.04 -21.69
CA TRP A 157 -14.64 -6.03 -21.31
C TRP A 157 -15.48 -6.98 -22.16
N ASP A 158 -16.04 -7.99 -21.51
CA ASP A 158 -16.94 -8.99 -22.11
C ASP A 158 -18.36 -8.94 -21.50
N GLY A 159 -18.82 -7.75 -21.15
CA GLY A 159 -20.14 -7.56 -20.57
C GLY A 159 -20.23 -8.03 -19.10
N LYS A 160 -21.38 -8.66 -18.77
CA LYS A 160 -21.64 -9.17 -17.42
C LYS A 160 -20.63 -10.22 -16.93
N PRO A 161 -20.12 -11.15 -17.76
CA PRO A 161 -19.07 -12.09 -17.37
C PRO A 161 -17.86 -11.42 -16.71
N THR A 162 -17.41 -10.28 -17.21
CA THR A 162 -16.31 -9.51 -16.60
C THR A 162 -16.59 -9.14 -15.14
N LEU A 163 -17.84 -8.84 -14.78
CA LEU A 163 -18.22 -8.51 -13.42
C LEU A 163 -18.40 -9.72 -12.49
N PHE A 164 -18.43 -10.91 -13.02
CA PHE A 164 -18.39 -12.16 -12.26
C PHE A 164 -16.98 -12.77 -12.19
N SER A 165 -15.99 -12.16 -12.86
CA SER A 165 -14.58 -12.42 -12.59
C SER A 165 -14.18 -11.71 -11.31
N PRO A 166 -13.77 -12.42 -10.23
CA PRO A 166 -13.40 -11.78 -8.97
C PRO A 166 -12.29 -10.75 -9.14
N GLU A 167 -11.27 -11.08 -9.91
CA GLU A 167 -10.14 -10.20 -10.19
C GLU A 167 -10.58 -8.89 -10.85
N SER A 168 -11.35 -9.00 -11.92
CA SER A 168 -11.85 -7.84 -12.67
C SER A 168 -12.82 -7.00 -11.84
N ASN A 169 -13.69 -7.64 -11.08
CA ASN A 169 -14.66 -6.96 -10.24
C ASN A 169 -13.97 -6.15 -9.12
N ILE A 170 -12.99 -6.75 -8.42
CA ILE A 170 -12.20 -6.08 -7.40
C ILE A 170 -11.40 -4.92 -8.01
N ALA A 171 -10.72 -5.15 -9.14
CA ALA A 171 -9.94 -4.11 -9.80
C ALA A 171 -10.79 -2.89 -10.23
N LEU A 172 -11.92 -3.15 -10.90
CA LEU A 172 -12.83 -2.10 -11.36
C LEU A 172 -13.53 -1.37 -10.21
N GLY A 173 -13.95 -2.11 -9.17
CA GLY A 173 -14.59 -1.53 -7.99
C GLY A 173 -13.64 -0.64 -7.19
N THR A 174 -12.41 -1.09 -7.00
CA THR A 174 -11.38 -0.30 -6.30
C THR A 174 -11.02 0.95 -7.09
N TYR A 175 -10.87 0.83 -8.41
CA TYR A 175 -10.64 2.01 -9.27
C TYR A 175 -11.79 3.01 -9.17
N TYR A 176 -13.04 2.53 -9.22
CA TYR A 176 -14.22 3.39 -9.09
C TYR A 176 -14.28 4.08 -7.72
N LEU A 177 -13.98 3.37 -6.64
CA LEU A 177 -13.87 3.94 -5.30
C LEU A 177 -12.82 5.05 -5.25
N ASN A 178 -11.62 4.80 -5.74
CA ASN A 178 -10.54 5.80 -5.79
C ASN A 178 -10.97 7.04 -6.59
N LYS A 179 -11.64 6.84 -7.73
CA LYS A 179 -12.16 7.95 -8.54
C LYS A 179 -13.20 8.79 -7.76
N LEU A 180 -14.05 8.16 -6.98
CA LEU A 180 -15.02 8.86 -6.13
C LEU A 180 -14.32 9.61 -5.00
N GLN A 181 -13.38 8.98 -4.31
CA GLN A 181 -12.59 9.62 -3.24
C GLN A 181 -11.86 10.87 -3.74
N ASN A 182 -11.21 10.78 -4.90
CA ASN A 182 -10.51 11.90 -5.51
C ASN A 182 -11.49 13.04 -5.91
N ARG A 183 -12.67 12.68 -6.40
CA ARG A 183 -13.70 13.66 -6.78
C ARG A 183 -14.23 14.44 -5.58
N PHE A 184 -14.35 13.82 -4.44
CA PHE A 184 -14.88 14.42 -3.21
C PHE A 184 -13.78 14.84 -2.23
N ASN A 185 -12.51 15.00 -2.70
CA ASN A 185 -11.35 15.42 -1.90
C ASN A 185 -11.12 14.56 -0.65
N ASN A 186 -11.36 13.26 -0.77
CA ASN A 186 -11.29 12.31 0.35
C ASN A 186 -12.26 12.64 1.51
N ASP A 187 -13.27 13.45 1.28
CA ASP A 187 -14.28 13.86 2.26
C ASP A 187 -15.33 12.73 2.43
N VAL A 188 -14.85 11.50 2.54
CA VAL A 188 -15.70 10.35 2.91
C VAL A 188 -15.86 10.40 4.41
N LYS A 189 -16.91 11.07 4.88
CA LYS A 189 -17.38 10.91 6.26
C LYS A 189 -17.96 9.50 6.38
N LEU A 190 -17.20 8.63 7.07
CA LEU A 190 -17.71 7.35 7.57
C LEU A 190 -18.69 7.60 8.72
#